data_b5c453362355691121ec6701dc36775d
#
_entry.id   b5c453362355691121ec6701dc36775d
#
_cell.length_a   1.000
_cell.length_b   1.000
_cell.length_c   1.000
_cell.angle_alpha   90.00
_cell.angle_beta   90.00
_cell.angle_gamma   90.00
#
_symmetry.space_group_name_H-M   'P 1'
#
loop_
_entity.id
_entity.type
_entity.pdbx_description
1 polymer ?
#
loop_
_entity_poly.entity_id
_entity_poly.type
_entity_poly.pdbx_seq_one_letter_code
_entity_poly.pdbx_strand_id
1 'polypeptide(L)'
;MGELRRNVVKKGREYYAGYKILNRDFDRRNLDAVISILGWCSRNMRDPKMLHYVIGIEDDEIFNSSRFTQKFKERFRSCIRERNRVRNKDAKSKRTKLPEVQLIFSIESKYLNPLVPVPYLHLHLMVIVDTNSHDYGFHELNIAINRALSGIHGLESLTFNSDRAIFFKDAKEWQYGFLKFRNENTSVKVGDFKEFRWHDIRTELADAVCRASYLCKLDQKELLPDQFKRGNSFGHTRPKGTVHPTKTLPSDLPIGSQLEFL
;
A
#
# COMPACT_ATOMS: atom_id res chain seq x y z
N MET A 1 19.09 26.45 -1.48
CA MET A 1 19.56 25.16 -0.93
C MET A 1 19.11 24.85 0.51
N GLY A 2 18.54 25.79 1.28
CA GLY A 2 18.19 25.57 2.71
C GLY A 2 16.87 24.87 3.02
N GLU A 3 15.87 24.83 2.11
CA GLU A 3 14.55 24.26 2.41
C GLU A 3 14.45 22.73 2.23
N LEU A 4 15.26 22.14 1.36
CA LEU A 4 15.24 20.69 1.13
C LEU A 4 15.66 19.86 2.36
N ARG A 5 16.49 20.41 3.24
CA ARG A 5 16.99 19.70 4.43
C ARG A 5 15.96 19.51 5.55
N ARG A 6 14.91 20.34 5.61
CA ARG A 6 13.88 20.29 6.70
C ARG A 6 12.84 19.15 6.53
N ASN A 7 12.74 18.58 5.35
CA ASN A 7 11.73 17.59 5.02
C ASN A 7 12.24 16.15 4.95
N VAL A 8 13.48 15.89 5.41
CA VAL A 8 14.09 14.56 5.37
C VAL A 8 14.23 14.01 6.77
N VAL A 9 13.73 12.78 6.98
CA VAL A 9 14.05 11.95 8.13
C VAL A 9 15.23 11.09 7.76
N LYS A 10 16.37 11.31 8.45
CA LYS A 10 17.66 10.70 8.10
C LYS A 10 17.74 9.24 8.54
N LYS A 11 18.45 8.43 7.75
CA LYS A 11 18.90 7.10 8.09
C LYS A 11 19.57 7.09 9.48
N GLY A 12 19.39 6.00 10.23
CA GLY A 12 19.86 5.88 11.62
C GLY A 12 18.80 6.24 12.65
N ARG A 13 17.66 6.80 12.23
CA ARG A 13 16.51 7.02 13.11
C ARG A 13 15.61 5.79 13.08
N GLU A 14 15.49 5.09 14.20
CA GLU A 14 14.69 3.89 14.31
C GLU A 14 13.19 4.19 14.48
N TYR A 15 12.84 5.34 15.10
CA TYR A 15 11.47 5.71 15.41
C TYR A 15 11.11 7.09 14.85
N TYR A 16 9.88 7.23 14.38
CA TYR A 16 9.29 8.48 13.95
C TYR A 16 7.82 8.56 14.41
N ALA A 17 7.43 9.65 15.06
CA ALA A 17 6.08 9.86 15.61
C ALA A 17 5.57 8.67 16.44
N GLY A 18 6.45 8.03 17.24
CA GLY A 18 6.13 6.87 18.08
C GLY A 18 6.13 5.52 17.38
N TYR A 19 6.32 5.48 16.08
CA TYR A 19 6.35 4.23 15.31
C TYR A 19 7.76 3.86 14.88
N LYS A 20 8.09 2.57 14.91
CA LYS A 20 9.29 2.05 14.29
C LYS A 20 9.23 2.26 12.78
N ILE A 21 10.34 2.68 12.18
CA ILE A 21 10.48 2.87 10.73
C ILE A 21 11.71 2.12 10.22
N LEU A 22 11.77 1.87 8.93
CA LEU A 22 12.92 1.23 8.31
C LEU A 22 14.14 2.16 8.35
N ASN A 23 15.35 1.58 8.34
CA ASN A 23 16.60 2.34 8.40
C ASN A 23 16.98 2.90 7.01
N ARG A 24 16.31 3.99 6.61
CA ARG A 24 16.48 4.67 5.31
C ARG A 24 16.36 6.19 5.48
N ASP A 25 16.76 6.94 4.44
CA ASP A 25 16.38 8.35 4.31
C ASP A 25 14.93 8.43 3.76
N PHE A 26 14.06 9.20 4.43
CA PHE A 26 12.66 9.30 4.08
C PHE A 26 12.23 10.74 3.81
N ASP A 27 11.25 10.90 2.90
CA ASP A 27 10.45 12.12 2.83
C ASP A 27 9.51 12.19 4.03
N ARG A 28 9.67 13.25 4.82
CA ARG A 28 8.90 13.46 6.06
C ARG A 28 7.40 13.63 5.79
N ARG A 29 7.03 14.37 4.72
CA ARG A 29 5.62 14.62 4.38
C ARG A 29 4.91 13.32 3.99
N ASN A 30 5.63 12.45 3.28
CA ASN A 30 5.11 11.13 2.91
C ASN A 30 4.94 10.24 4.14
N LEU A 31 5.88 10.25 5.09
CA LEU A 31 5.72 9.54 6.37
C LEU A 31 4.52 10.04 7.17
N ASP A 32 4.36 11.35 7.30
CA ASP A 32 3.22 11.96 7.99
C ASP A 32 1.90 11.54 7.33
N ALA A 33 1.85 11.50 6.00
CA ALA A 33 0.67 11.04 5.26
C ALA A 33 0.37 9.56 5.51
N VAL A 34 1.40 8.69 5.47
CA VAL A 34 1.25 7.24 5.75
C VAL A 34 0.68 7.02 7.15
N ILE A 35 1.29 7.64 8.17
CA ILE A 35 0.85 7.50 9.58
C ILE A 35 -0.59 8.01 9.74
N SER A 36 -0.90 9.17 9.13
CA SER A 36 -2.24 9.76 9.20
C SER A 36 -3.31 8.84 8.58
N ILE A 37 -3.04 8.28 7.41
CA ILE A 37 -3.99 7.40 6.71
C ILE A 37 -4.19 6.10 7.47
N LEU A 38 -3.11 5.42 7.88
CA LEU A 38 -3.20 4.16 8.62
C LEU A 38 -3.89 4.36 9.98
N GLY A 39 -3.55 5.44 10.69
CA GLY A 39 -4.22 5.82 11.93
C GLY A 39 -5.71 6.14 11.72
N TRP A 40 -6.07 6.81 10.62
CA TRP A 40 -7.47 7.03 10.28
C TRP A 40 -8.19 5.71 9.99
N CYS A 41 -7.60 4.82 9.19
CA CYS A 41 -8.17 3.51 8.89
C CYS A 41 -8.40 2.68 10.15
N SER A 42 -7.43 2.65 11.07
CA SER A 42 -7.54 1.95 12.36
C SER A 42 -8.72 2.43 13.20
N ARG A 43 -9.00 3.74 13.21
CA ARG A 43 -10.08 4.33 14.03
C ARG A 43 -11.44 4.30 13.37
N ASN A 44 -11.51 4.42 12.05
CA ASN A 44 -12.77 4.70 11.32
C ASN A 44 -13.30 3.52 10.48
N MET A 45 -12.46 2.59 10.11
CA MET A 45 -12.88 1.36 9.45
C MET A 45 -13.23 0.29 10.48
N ARG A 46 -14.21 -0.55 10.16
CA ARG A 46 -14.68 -1.59 11.06
C ARG A 46 -13.68 -2.74 11.20
N ASP A 47 -13.09 -3.16 10.08
CA ASP A 47 -12.13 -4.26 10.02
C ASP A 47 -11.09 -4.01 8.91
N PRO A 48 -10.16 -3.04 9.10
CA PRO A 48 -9.21 -2.64 8.08
C PRO A 48 -8.08 -3.65 7.93
N LYS A 49 -7.88 -4.11 6.69
CA LYS A 49 -6.78 -4.99 6.31
C LYS A 49 -5.91 -4.30 5.25
N MET A 50 -4.59 -4.37 5.40
CA MET A 50 -3.64 -3.81 4.44
C MET A 50 -2.93 -4.91 3.67
N LEU A 51 -2.94 -4.77 2.34
CA LEU A 51 -2.19 -5.61 1.40
C LEU A 51 -1.13 -4.75 0.71
N HIS A 52 0.01 -5.36 0.40
CA HIS A 52 1.10 -4.72 -0.34
C HIS A 52 1.31 -5.41 -1.68
N TYR A 53 1.25 -4.63 -2.76
CA TYR A 53 1.51 -5.07 -4.13
C TYR A 53 2.74 -4.39 -4.70
N VAL A 54 3.46 -5.10 -5.56
CA VAL A 54 4.53 -4.53 -6.38
C VAL A 54 4.18 -4.87 -7.83
N ILE A 55 4.10 -3.85 -8.69
CA ILE A 55 3.57 -3.99 -10.05
C ILE A 55 4.51 -3.23 -11.00
N GLY A 56 4.93 -3.87 -12.10
CA GLY A 56 5.68 -3.21 -13.15
C GLY A 56 4.86 -2.12 -13.85
N ILE A 57 5.54 -1.07 -14.28
CA ILE A 57 4.99 -0.06 -15.18
C ILE A 57 5.62 -0.34 -16.55
N GLU A 58 4.84 -0.93 -17.46
CA GLU A 58 5.28 -1.31 -18.80
C GLU A 58 5.34 -0.11 -19.76
N ASP A 59 4.42 0.83 -19.57
CA ASP A 59 4.31 2.01 -20.40
C ASP A 59 4.11 3.25 -19.53
N ASP A 60 5.19 3.96 -19.31
CA ASP A 60 5.23 5.13 -18.45
C ASP A 60 4.62 6.38 -19.11
N GLU A 61 4.52 6.43 -20.43
CA GLU A 61 3.84 7.50 -21.16
C GLU A 61 2.32 7.41 -21.01
N ILE A 62 1.78 6.19 -20.93
CA ILE A 62 0.35 5.92 -20.78
C ILE A 62 -0.07 5.92 -19.30
N PHE A 63 0.81 5.49 -18.40
CA PHE A 63 0.49 5.41 -16.97
C PHE A 63 0.36 6.79 -16.33
N ASN A 64 -0.84 7.12 -15.87
CA ASN A 64 -1.14 8.40 -15.24
C ASN A 64 -1.24 8.27 -13.72
N SER A 65 -0.17 8.60 -13.01
CA SER A 65 -0.09 8.50 -11.53
C SER A 65 -1.08 9.43 -10.82
N SER A 66 -1.39 10.60 -11.38
CA SER A 66 -2.31 11.57 -10.77
C SER A 66 -3.77 11.09 -10.76
N ARG A 67 -4.15 10.25 -11.71
CA ARG A 67 -5.50 9.65 -11.82
C ARG A 67 -5.57 8.22 -11.31
N PHE A 68 -4.43 7.64 -10.93
CA PHE A 68 -4.33 6.23 -10.55
C PHE A 68 -5.30 5.84 -9.43
N THR A 69 -5.28 6.56 -8.32
CA THR A 69 -6.11 6.23 -7.14
C THR A 69 -7.60 6.31 -7.44
N GLN A 70 -8.03 7.28 -8.24
CA GLN A 70 -9.42 7.41 -8.67
C GLN A 70 -9.83 6.24 -9.56
N LYS A 71 -9.07 5.98 -10.64
CA LYS A 71 -9.33 4.88 -11.57
C LYS A 71 -9.37 3.52 -10.85
N PHE A 72 -8.41 3.28 -9.96
CA PHE A 72 -8.40 2.06 -9.17
C PHE A 72 -9.69 1.91 -8.33
N LYS A 73 -10.09 2.95 -7.58
CA LYS A 73 -11.29 2.91 -6.75
C LYS A 73 -12.57 2.63 -7.56
N GLU A 74 -12.70 3.25 -8.71
CA GLU A 74 -13.84 3.06 -9.62
C GLU A 74 -13.91 1.60 -10.10
N ARG A 75 -12.79 1.06 -10.58
CA ARG A 75 -12.72 -0.33 -11.08
C ARG A 75 -12.90 -1.35 -9.97
N PHE A 76 -12.25 -1.16 -8.83
CA PHE A 76 -12.41 -2.03 -7.66
C PHE A 76 -13.88 -2.10 -7.23
N ARG A 77 -14.54 -0.96 -7.09
CA ARG A 77 -15.98 -0.90 -6.75
C ARG A 77 -16.85 -1.60 -7.79
N SER A 78 -16.53 -1.45 -9.07
CA SER A 78 -17.24 -2.16 -10.15
C SER A 78 -17.07 -3.67 -10.02
N CYS A 79 -15.87 -4.16 -9.81
CA CYS A 79 -15.61 -5.59 -9.59
C CYS A 79 -16.37 -6.15 -8.38
N ILE A 80 -16.39 -5.42 -7.26
CA ILE A 80 -17.12 -5.85 -6.07
C ILE A 80 -18.64 -5.85 -6.30
N ARG A 81 -19.19 -4.83 -7.00
CA ARG A 81 -20.64 -4.81 -7.33
C ARG A 81 -21.04 -6.01 -8.18
N GLU A 82 -20.25 -6.34 -9.18
CA GLU A 82 -20.50 -7.49 -10.04
C GLU A 82 -20.50 -8.80 -9.24
N ARG A 83 -19.49 -9.01 -8.40
CA ARG A 83 -19.42 -10.17 -7.52
C ARG A 83 -20.59 -10.25 -6.54
N ASN A 84 -20.93 -9.13 -5.92
CA ASN A 84 -22.11 -9.07 -5.03
C ASN A 84 -23.41 -9.38 -5.78
N ARG A 85 -23.57 -8.92 -7.02
CA ARG A 85 -24.74 -9.24 -7.85
C ARG A 85 -24.87 -10.74 -8.08
N VAL A 86 -23.76 -11.41 -8.42
CA VAL A 86 -23.76 -12.87 -8.61
C VAL A 86 -24.07 -13.60 -7.30
N ARG A 87 -23.33 -13.29 -6.23
CA ARG A 87 -23.51 -13.92 -4.92
C ARG A 87 -24.91 -13.73 -4.35
N ASN A 88 -25.45 -12.52 -4.48
CA ASN A 88 -26.75 -12.17 -3.89
C ASN A 88 -27.95 -12.82 -4.59
N LYS A 89 -27.77 -13.50 -5.73
CA LYS A 89 -28.84 -14.24 -6.38
C LYS A 89 -29.32 -15.40 -5.50
N ASP A 90 -28.37 -16.13 -4.90
CA ASP A 90 -28.66 -17.37 -4.18
C ASP A 90 -28.42 -17.27 -2.67
N ALA A 91 -27.92 -16.13 -2.19
CA ALA A 91 -27.57 -15.95 -0.79
C ALA A 91 -28.79 -15.58 0.07
N LYS A 92 -28.94 -16.25 1.23
CA LYS A 92 -29.95 -15.90 2.25
C LYS A 92 -29.74 -14.48 2.80
N SER A 93 -28.48 -14.05 2.96
CA SER A 93 -28.10 -12.71 3.40
C SER A 93 -27.42 -11.96 2.26
N LYS A 94 -27.99 -10.80 1.90
CA LYS A 94 -27.48 -9.98 0.80
C LYS A 94 -26.42 -8.98 1.27
N ARG A 95 -25.32 -8.89 0.52
CA ARG A 95 -24.31 -7.83 0.71
C ARG A 95 -24.74 -6.58 -0.03
N THR A 96 -24.98 -5.52 0.70
CA THR A 96 -25.40 -4.22 0.13
C THR A 96 -24.31 -3.15 0.25
N LYS A 97 -23.48 -3.26 1.28
CA LYS A 97 -22.40 -2.31 1.55
C LYS A 97 -21.14 -2.70 0.79
N LEU A 98 -20.57 -1.75 0.04
CA LEU A 98 -19.26 -1.91 -0.58
C LEU A 98 -18.15 -1.67 0.45
N PRO A 99 -17.02 -2.40 0.35
CA PRO A 99 -15.89 -2.16 1.23
C PRO A 99 -15.31 -0.76 0.98
N GLU A 100 -15.01 -0.03 2.05
CA GLU A 100 -14.20 1.20 1.96
C GLU A 100 -12.77 0.81 1.60
N VAL A 101 -12.13 1.61 0.73
CA VAL A 101 -10.77 1.35 0.27
C VAL A 101 -9.93 2.63 0.31
N GLN A 102 -8.74 2.52 0.88
CA GLN A 102 -7.72 3.56 0.88
C GLN A 102 -6.44 3.03 0.23
N LEU A 103 -5.69 3.91 -0.40
CA LEU A 103 -4.50 3.57 -1.17
C LEU A 103 -3.33 4.47 -0.75
N ILE A 104 -2.14 3.89 -0.72
CA ILE A 104 -0.88 4.61 -0.65
C ILE A 104 0.04 3.96 -1.68
N PHE A 105 0.70 4.75 -2.53
CA PHE A 105 1.61 4.21 -3.53
C PHE A 105 2.90 5.00 -3.65
N SER A 106 3.92 4.34 -4.16
CA SER A 106 5.21 4.92 -4.49
C SER A 106 5.72 4.31 -5.79
N ILE A 107 6.15 5.15 -6.74
CA ILE A 107 6.80 4.73 -7.97
C ILE A 107 8.31 4.76 -7.74
N GLU A 108 8.97 3.70 -8.17
CA GLU A 108 10.40 3.48 -7.99
C GLU A 108 11.03 2.95 -9.27
N SER A 109 12.32 3.18 -9.42
CA SER A 109 13.09 2.67 -10.53
C SER A 109 14.37 2.03 -10.04
N LYS A 110 14.69 0.84 -10.54
CA LYS A 110 15.94 0.13 -10.26
C LYS A 110 16.44 -0.62 -11.48
N TYR A 111 17.73 -0.85 -11.57
CA TYR A 111 18.25 -1.82 -12.51
C TYR A 111 18.01 -3.24 -12.01
N LEU A 112 17.33 -4.08 -12.79
CA LEU A 112 17.17 -5.51 -12.48
C LEU A 112 18.45 -6.29 -12.78
N ASN A 113 19.17 -5.87 -13.83
CA ASN A 113 20.44 -6.44 -14.21
C ASN A 113 21.47 -5.30 -14.38
N PRO A 114 22.60 -5.32 -13.66
CA PRO A 114 23.65 -4.29 -13.80
C PRO A 114 24.24 -4.20 -15.20
N LEU A 115 24.16 -5.29 -15.98
CA LEU A 115 24.67 -5.36 -17.36
C LEU A 115 23.68 -4.83 -18.40
N VAL A 116 22.42 -4.61 -18.01
CA VAL A 116 21.39 -4.08 -18.90
C VAL A 116 20.99 -2.70 -18.39
N PRO A 117 21.36 -1.62 -19.09
CA PRO A 117 21.16 -0.24 -18.60
C PRO A 117 19.69 0.24 -18.74
N VAL A 118 18.74 -0.67 -18.74
CA VAL A 118 17.30 -0.32 -18.79
C VAL A 118 16.74 -0.38 -17.35
N PRO A 119 16.33 0.76 -16.79
CA PRO A 119 15.73 0.76 -15.46
C PRO A 119 14.35 0.13 -15.48
N TYR A 120 14.11 -0.78 -14.54
CA TYR A 120 12.79 -1.36 -14.30
C TYR A 120 11.96 -0.42 -13.43
N LEU A 121 10.92 0.12 -14.03
CA LEU A 121 9.97 1.01 -13.38
C LEU A 121 8.86 0.19 -12.73
N HIS A 122 8.58 0.44 -11.45
CA HIS A 122 7.57 -0.32 -10.71
C HIS A 122 6.86 0.53 -9.65
N LEU A 123 5.65 0.11 -9.38
CA LEU A 123 4.75 0.70 -8.39
C LEU A 123 4.68 -0.17 -7.15
N HIS A 124 5.04 0.37 -5.99
CA HIS A 124 4.65 -0.20 -4.71
C HIS A 124 3.28 0.36 -4.31
N LEU A 125 2.33 -0.50 -4.01
CA LEU A 125 0.96 -0.14 -3.68
C LEU A 125 0.51 -0.80 -2.38
N MET A 126 0.17 0.00 -1.38
CA MET A 126 -0.58 -0.44 -0.21
C MET A 126 -2.07 -0.22 -0.46
N VAL A 127 -2.84 -1.30 -0.37
CA VAL A 127 -4.30 -1.29 -0.46
C VAL A 127 -4.86 -1.60 0.92
N ILE A 128 -5.53 -0.63 1.52
CA ILE A 128 -6.21 -0.79 2.81
C ILE A 128 -7.70 -0.93 2.55
N VAL A 129 -8.28 -2.06 2.92
CA VAL A 129 -9.69 -2.39 2.66
C VAL A 129 -10.40 -2.70 3.97
N ASP A 130 -11.58 -2.11 4.16
CA ASP A 130 -12.49 -2.51 5.24
C ASP A 130 -13.22 -3.79 4.86
N THR A 131 -12.91 -4.92 5.51
CA THR A 131 -13.58 -6.20 5.24
C THR A 131 -15.01 -6.26 5.79
N ASN A 132 -15.47 -5.19 6.46
CA ASN A 132 -16.79 -5.09 7.08
C ASN A 132 -17.09 -6.25 8.06
N SER A 133 -16.13 -6.62 8.91
CA SER A 133 -16.22 -7.76 9.83
C SER A 133 -16.36 -9.11 9.12
N HIS A 134 -15.45 -9.34 8.18
CA HIS A 134 -15.34 -10.59 7.43
C HIS A 134 -16.44 -10.86 6.38
N ASP A 135 -17.24 -9.86 6.03
CA ASP A 135 -18.14 -9.95 4.89
C ASP A 135 -17.42 -10.26 3.58
N TYR A 136 -16.16 -9.80 3.47
CA TYR A 136 -15.29 -9.99 2.32
C TYR A 136 -14.03 -10.74 2.71
N GLY A 137 -13.85 -11.93 2.15
CA GLY A 137 -12.68 -12.76 2.39
C GLY A 137 -11.45 -12.28 1.62
N PHE A 138 -10.27 -12.70 2.10
CA PHE A 138 -8.97 -12.36 1.48
C PHE A 138 -8.92 -12.69 -0.01
N HIS A 139 -9.30 -13.91 -0.39
CA HIS A 139 -9.25 -14.35 -1.78
C HIS A 139 -10.15 -13.51 -2.69
N GLU A 140 -11.35 -13.20 -2.23
CA GLU A 140 -12.31 -12.38 -2.97
C GLU A 140 -11.80 -10.95 -3.21
N LEU A 141 -11.27 -10.32 -2.16
CA LEU A 141 -10.69 -8.97 -2.25
C LEU A 141 -9.46 -8.95 -3.15
N ASN A 142 -8.60 -9.95 -3.02
CA ASN A 142 -7.42 -10.07 -3.84
C ASN A 142 -7.77 -10.19 -5.33
N ILE A 143 -8.74 -11.02 -5.70
CA ILE A 143 -9.25 -11.10 -7.08
C ILE A 143 -9.77 -9.74 -7.56
N ALA A 144 -10.57 -9.05 -6.73
CA ALA A 144 -11.12 -7.75 -7.11
C ALA A 144 -10.05 -6.68 -7.28
N ILE A 145 -9.04 -6.64 -6.40
CA ILE A 145 -7.89 -5.74 -6.50
C ILE A 145 -7.15 -5.96 -7.81
N ASN A 146 -6.92 -7.19 -8.15
CA ASN A 146 -6.16 -7.56 -9.32
C ASN A 146 -6.89 -7.27 -10.62
N ARG A 147 -8.16 -7.56 -10.71
CA ARG A 147 -9.00 -7.15 -11.84
C ARG A 147 -9.04 -5.62 -11.98
N ALA A 148 -9.01 -4.91 -10.85
CA ALA A 148 -8.93 -3.46 -10.88
C ALA A 148 -7.59 -2.98 -11.45
N LEU A 149 -6.48 -3.58 -11.04
CA LEU A 149 -5.12 -3.25 -11.49
C LEU A 149 -4.92 -3.60 -12.98
N SER A 150 -5.30 -4.80 -13.40
CA SER A 150 -5.16 -5.27 -14.79
C SER A 150 -5.89 -4.38 -15.82
N GLY A 151 -6.83 -3.58 -15.37
CA GLY A 151 -7.53 -2.65 -16.25
C GLY A 151 -6.96 -1.24 -16.23
N ILE A 152 -5.84 -0.99 -15.59
CA ILE A 152 -5.17 0.32 -15.59
C ILE A 152 -4.10 0.29 -16.66
N HIS A 153 -4.26 1.14 -17.69
CA HIS A 153 -3.31 1.23 -18.80
C HIS A 153 -1.93 1.65 -18.30
N GLY A 154 -0.91 1.05 -18.89
CA GLY A 154 0.50 1.29 -18.57
C GLY A 154 1.04 0.46 -17.41
N LEU A 155 0.19 -0.29 -16.69
CA LEU A 155 0.63 -1.27 -15.70
C LEU A 155 0.84 -2.63 -16.35
N GLU A 156 1.80 -3.38 -15.82
CA GLU A 156 2.07 -4.75 -16.22
C GLU A 156 0.83 -5.64 -16.08
N SER A 157 0.62 -6.49 -17.09
CA SER A 157 -0.45 -7.48 -17.05
C SER A 157 -0.19 -8.51 -15.97
N LEU A 158 -1.14 -8.64 -15.06
CA LEU A 158 -1.12 -9.64 -14.01
C LEU A 158 -1.79 -10.92 -14.50
N THR A 159 -1.09 -12.05 -14.42
CA THR A 159 -1.66 -13.35 -14.75
C THR A 159 -2.37 -13.96 -13.56
N PHE A 160 -3.57 -14.46 -13.78
CA PHE A 160 -4.35 -15.20 -12.79
C PHE A 160 -4.08 -16.69 -12.89
N ASN A 161 -3.88 -17.32 -11.74
CA ASN A 161 -4.13 -18.75 -11.61
C ASN A 161 -5.43 -18.94 -10.80
N SER A 162 -6.36 -19.77 -11.28
CA SER A 162 -7.70 -19.94 -10.71
C SER A 162 -7.69 -20.32 -9.24
N ASP A 163 -6.67 -21.00 -8.76
CA ASP A 163 -6.59 -21.51 -7.40
C ASP A 163 -5.66 -20.73 -6.49
N ARG A 164 -5.06 -19.63 -7.00
CA ARG A 164 -4.03 -18.87 -6.28
C ARG A 164 -4.15 -17.38 -6.54
N ALA A 165 -3.67 -16.62 -5.58
CA ALA A 165 -3.46 -15.19 -5.76
C ALA A 165 -2.46 -14.95 -6.89
N ILE A 166 -2.46 -13.78 -7.42
CA ILE A 166 -1.80 -13.30 -8.60
C ILE A 166 -0.32 -13.56 -8.66
N PHE A 167 0.10 -13.82 -9.87
CA PHE A 167 1.50 -13.93 -10.26
C PHE A 167 1.91 -12.76 -11.12
N PHE A 168 3.13 -12.27 -10.93
CA PHE A 168 3.82 -11.46 -11.90
C PHE A 168 4.31 -12.32 -13.08
N LYS A 169 4.50 -11.68 -14.23
CA LYS A 169 4.93 -12.29 -15.49
C LYS A 169 6.23 -13.09 -15.37
N ASP A 170 7.13 -12.69 -14.44
CA ASP A 170 8.36 -13.40 -14.10
C ASP A 170 8.29 -13.95 -12.66
N ALA A 171 7.67 -15.09 -12.55
CA ALA A 171 7.38 -15.75 -11.27
C ALA A 171 8.59 -16.22 -10.46
N LYS A 172 9.82 -16.10 -10.96
CA LYS A 172 11.00 -16.66 -10.29
C LYS A 172 11.37 -15.93 -9.00
N GLU A 173 11.09 -14.63 -8.90
CA GLU A 173 11.41 -13.82 -7.71
C GLU A 173 10.17 -13.36 -6.93
N TRP A 174 9.00 -13.26 -7.59
CA TRP A 174 7.79 -12.69 -7.03
C TRP A 174 6.57 -13.52 -7.43
N GLN A 175 6.35 -14.60 -6.76
CA GLN A 175 5.19 -15.44 -7.05
C GLN A 175 3.85 -14.81 -6.63
N TYR A 176 3.89 -13.66 -5.94
CA TYR A 176 2.71 -13.00 -5.40
C TYR A 176 2.78 -11.50 -5.51
N GLY A 177 1.67 -10.88 -5.90
CA GLY A 177 1.51 -9.45 -5.97
C GLY A 177 1.48 -8.74 -4.62
N PHE A 178 1.67 -9.44 -3.51
CA PHE A 178 1.69 -8.84 -2.18
C PHE A 178 2.70 -9.54 -1.26
N LEU A 179 3.25 -8.75 -0.34
CA LEU A 179 4.13 -9.21 0.71
C LEU A 179 3.65 -8.68 2.06
N LYS A 180 3.61 -9.54 3.07
CA LYS A 180 3.43 -9.15 4.45
C LYS A 180 4.70 -9.48 5.24
N PHE A 181 5.28 -8.46 5.88
CA PHE A 181 6.32 -8.63 6.87
C PHE A 181 5.74 -8.27 8.23
N ARG A 182 5.77 -9.19 9.18
CA ARG A 182 5.21 -8.94 10.52
C ARG A 182 6.12 -8.10 11.38
N ASN A 183 7.35 -8.49 11.51
CA ASN A 183 8.38 -7.76 12.23
C ASN A 183 9.76 -8.17 11.69
N GLU A 184 10.83 -7.62 12.24
CA GLU A 184 12.20 -7.86 11.75
C GLU A 184 12.63 -9.32 11.79
N ASN A 185 12.00 -10.15 12.62
CA ASN A 185 12.39 -11.53 12.87
C ASN A 185 11.54 -12.54 12.09
N THR A 186 10.47 -12.12 11.45
CA THR A 186 9.57 -12.97 10.69
C THR A 186 9.49 -12.53 9.23
N SER A 187 10.51 -12.86 8.44
CA SER A 187 10.39 -12.79 7.00
C SER A 187 9.57 -13.99 6.52
N VAL A 188 8.41 -13.73 5.94
CA VAL A 188 7.66 -14.78 5.23
C VAL A 188 8.48 -15.16 4.00
N LYS A 189 8.85 -16.43 3.89
CA LYS A 189 9.59 -16.91 2.72
C LYS A 189 8.68 -16.83 1.49
N VAL A 190 9.23 -16.32 0.40
CA VAL A 190 8.59 -16.38 -0.91
C VAL A 190 8.24 -17.85 -1.21
N GLY A 191 6.96 -18.15 -1.43
CA GLY A 191 6.50 -19.52 -1.68
C GLY A 191 5.60 -20.12 -0.61
N ASP A 192 5.54 -19.52 0.57
CA ASP A 192 4.68 -20.03 1.65
C ASP A 192 3.31 -19.35 1.65
N PHE A 193 2.38 -19.93 0.85
CA PHE A 193 1.04 -19.38 0.63
C PHE A 193 0.18 -19.22 1.87
N LYS A 194 0.42 -20.02 2.89
CA LYS A 194 -0.38 -20.00 4.12
C LYS A 194 -0.10 -18.78 4.97
N GLU A 195 1.04 -18.13 4.75
CA GLU A 195 1.50 -16.98 5.54
C GLU A 195 1.34 -15.64 4.84
N PHE A 196 1.04 -15.60 3.53
CA PHE A 196 0.72 -14.38 2.80
C PHE A 196 -0.67 -13.88 3.19
N ARG A 197 -0.72 -13.13 4.28
CA ARG A 197 -1.93 -12.51 4.77
C ARG A 197 -1.79 -10.99 4.70
N TRP A 198 -2.90 -10.32 4.85
CA TRP A 198 -2.93 -8.89 5.11
C TRP A 198 -2.41 -8.55 6.51
N HIS A 199 -1.98 -7.30 6.70
CA HIS A 199 -1.85 -6.74 8.04
C HIS A 199 -3.24 -6.41 8.58
N ASP A 200 -3.52 -6.81 9.79
CA ASP A 200 -4.67 -6.34 10.54
C ASP A 200 -4.33 -4.97 11.15
N ILE A 201 -4.88 -3.89 10.56
CA ILE A 201 -4.53 -2.53 10.99
C ILE A 201 -4.98 -2.24 12.43
N ARG A 202 -5.98 -2.94 12.95
CA ARG A 202 -6.41 -2.73 14.34
C ARG A 202 -5.42 -3.25 15.36
N THR A 203 -4.84 -4.41 15.09
CA THR A 203 -3.95 -5.10 16.02
C THR A 203 -2.47 -4.97 15.64
N GLU A 204 -2.17 -4.71 14.37
CA GLU A 204 -0.81 -4.67 13.82
C GLU A 204 -0.47 -3.27 13.25
N LEU A 205 -1.05 -2.18 13.79
CA LEU A 205 -0.86 -0.82 13.25
C LEU A 205 0.62 -0.43 13.20
N ALA A 206 1.37 -0.70 14.25
CA ALA A 206 2.80 -0.35 14.31
C ALA A 206 3.62 -1.07 13.24
N ASP A 207 3.33 -2.35 13.02
CA ASP A 207 3.97 -3.18 11.99
C ASP A 207 3.59 -2.71 10.58
N ALA A 208 2.31 -2.38 10.39
CA ALA A 208 1.81 -1.81 9.13
C ALA A 208 2.46 -0.46 8.81
N VAL A 209 2.64 0.43 9.81
CA VAL A 209 3.36 1.70 9.64
C VAL A 209 4.83 1.46 9.29
N CYS A 210 5.50 0.57 10.01
CA CYS A 210 6.89 0.21 9.72
C CYS A 210 7.02 -0.29 8.27
N ARG A 211 6.14 -1.19 7.83
CA ARG A 211 6.15 -1.69 6.47
C ARG A 211 5.85 -0.60 5.43
N ALA A 212 4.84 0.23 5.69
CA ALA A 212 4.43 1.29 4.77
C ALA A 212 5.45 2.45 4.71
N SER A 213 6.31 2.62 5.73
CA SER A 213 7.39 3.58 5.69
C SER A 213 8.33 3.37 4.50
N TYR A 214 8.44 2.14 4.00
CA TYR A 214 9.19 1.81 2.79
C TYR A 214 8.79 2.67 1.59
N LEU A 215 7.53 3.02 1.45
CA LEU A 215 7.03 3.84 0.34
C LEU A 215 7.55 5.29 0.39
N CYS A 216 8.03 5.73 1.55
CA CYS A 216 8.47 7.09 1.79
C CYS A 216 9.97 7.30 1.57
N LYS A 217 10.72 6.23 1.24
CA LYS A 217 12.17 6.28 1.03
C LYS A 217 12.53 7.21 -0.13
N LEU A 218 13.69 7.83 -0.02
CA LEU A 218 14.22 8.75 -1.04
C LEU A 218 15.08 8.05 -2.09
N ASP A 219 15.66 6.91 -1.76
CA ASP A 219 16.41 6.09 -2.71
C ASP A 219 15.51 5.53 -3.83
N GLN A 220 16.11 5.15 -4.95
CA GLN A 220 15.41 4.64 -6.14
C GLN A 220 14.46 5.63 -6.82
N LYS A 221 14.66 6.93 -6.59
CA LYS A 221 13.94 8.03 -7.25
C LYS A 221 14.75 8.73 -8.33
N GLU A 222 16.05 8.51 -8.36
CA GLU A 222 16.98 9.21 -9.24
C GLU A 222 16.78 8.85 -10.72
N LEU A 223 16.44 7.58 -10.98
CA LEU A 223 16.23 7.05 -12.33
C LEU A 223 14.78 7.17 -12.82
N LEU A 224 13.94 7.90 -12.10
CA LEU A 224 12.54 8.09 -12.52
C LEU A 224 12.47 9.00 -13.75
N PRO A 225 11.59 8.69 -14.72
CA PRO A 225 11.19 9.62 -15.77
C PRO A 225 10.67 10.94 -15.21
N ASP A 226 10.82 12.02 -15.97
CA ASP A 226 10.52 13.38 -15.47
C ASP A 226 9.06 13.56 -15.03
N GLN A 227 8.12 12.87 -15.66
CA GLN A 227 6.71 12.89 -15.28
C GLN A 227 6.43 12.36 -13.88
N PHE A 228 7.31 11.49 -13.35
CA PHE A 228 7.19 10.95 -11.98
C PHE A 228 8.07 11.65 -10.96
N LYS A 229 8.88 12.63 -11.39
CA LYS A 229 9.61 13.51 -10.48
C LYS A 229 8.70 14.58 -9.84
N ARG A 230 9.25 15.42 -8.99
CA ARG A 230 8.59 16.59 -8.38
C ARG A 230 7.26 16.26 -7.66
N GLY A 231 7.23 15.16 -6.92
CA GLY A 231 6.07 14.79 -6.10
C GLY A 231 5.08 13.83 -6.77
N ASN A 232 5.25 13.50 -8.05
CA ASN A 232 4.36 12.58 -8.77
C ASN A 232 4.71 11.09 -8.54
N SER A 233 5.82 10.81 -7.86
CA SER A 233 6.24 9.43 -7.53
C SER A 233 5.63 8.88 -6.26
N PHE A 234 4.90 9.68 -5.49
CA PHE A 234 4.18 9.26 -4.30
C PHE A 234 2.76 9.82 -4.34
N GLY A 235 1.81 9.00 -3.94
CA GLY A 235 0.43 9.44 -3.87
C GLY A 235 -0.40 8.58 -2.92
N HIS A 236 -1.53 9.14 -2.52
CA HIS A 236 -2.46 8.47 -1.62
C HIS A 236 -3.89 8.96 -1.80
N THR A 237 -4.83 8.17 -1.32
CA THR A 237 -6.22 8.63 -1.20
C THR A 237 -6.38 9.51 0.04
N ARG A 238 -7.37 10.40 -0.01
CA ARG A 238 -7.75 11.24 1.15
C ARG A 238 -9.00 10.63 1.78
N PRO A 239 -8.92 10.11 3.01
CA PRO A 239 -10.09 9.66 3.73
C PRO A 239 -11.07 10.80 3.97
N LYS A 240 -12.37 10.53 3.96
CA LYS A 240 -13.40 11.55 4.26
C LYS A 240 -13.26 12.02 5.72
N GLY A 241 -13.34 13.31 5.95
CA GLY A 241 -13.26 13.90 7.29
C GLY A 241 -11.85 14.07 7.85
N THR A 242 -10.79 13.78 7.08
CA THR A 242 -9.45 14.23 7.48
C THR A 242 -9.36 15.73 7.27
N VAL A 243 -9.38 16.47 8.36
CA VAL A 243 -8.93 17.86 8.39
C VAL A 243 -7.43 17.82 8.05
N HIS A 244 -6.97 18.66 7.12
CA HIS A 244 -5.52 18.83 6.94
C HIS A 244 -4.89 19.08 8.31
N PRO A 245 -3.79 18.44 8.66
CA PRO A 245 -3.02 18.88 9.80
C PRO A 245 -2.57 20.32 9.48
N THR A 246 -3.39 21.27 9.87
CA THR A 246 -2.93 22.63 10.07
C THR A 246 -1.79 22.54 11.08
N LYS A 247 -0.65 22.98 10.71
CA LYS A 247 0.67 23.21 11.32
C LYS A 247 0.89 23.05 12.85
N THR A 248 -0.02 22.45 13.58
CA THR A 248 0.09 22.20 15.01
C THR A 248 -0.14 20.73 15.30
N LEU A 249 0.94 19.94 15.24
CA LEU A 249 1.03 18.74 16.08
C LEU A 249 0.93 19.25 17.53
N PRO A 250 0.04 18.70 18.35
CA PRO A 250 0.12 18.93 19.79
C PRO A 250 1.51 18.46 20.25
N SER A 251 2.27 19.36 20.82
CA SER A 251 3.57 19.08 21.46
C SER A 251 3.43 18.22 22.71
N ASP A 252 2.22 17.80 23.05
CA ASP A 252 1.89 17.19 24.33
C ASP A 252 1.20 15.82 24.15
N LEU A 253 1.93 14.86 23.58
CA LEU A 253 1.68 13.47 23.92
C LEU A 253 2.65 13.10 25.03
N PRO A 254 2.17 12.62 26.20
CA PRO A 254 3.03 12.24 27.29
C PRO A 254 3.97 11.13 26.84
N ILE A 255 5.27 11.42 26.94
CA ILE A 255 6.34 10.43 26.88
C ILE A 255 6.15 9.53 28.10
N GLY A 256 5.82 8.27 27.88
CA GLY A 256 5.92 7.26 28.92
C GLY A 256 4.58 6.82 29.53
N SER A 257 3.93 5.87 28.90
CA SER A 257 3.28 4.79 29.64
C SER A 257 3.85 3.48 29.11
N GLN A 258 4.80 2.96 29.86
CA GLN A 258 5.17 1.56 29.81
C GLN A 258 3.90 0.74 30.06
N LEU A 259 3.42 0.05 29.03
CA LEU A 259 2.50 -1.05 29.23
C LEU A 259 3.38 -2.25 29.60
N GLU A 260 3.51 -2.48 30.89
CA GLU A 260 3.86 -3.77 31.44
C GLU A 260 2.77 -4.76 31.02
N PHE A 261 3.15 -5.71 30.22
CA PHE A 261 2.31 -6.89 29.95
C PHE A 261 2.67 -7.96 30.97
N LEU A 262 1.74 -8.22 31.88
CA LEU A 262 1.60 -9.50 32.53
C LEU A 262 1.01 -10.51 31.55
#